data_3ddceb80ae02beddef10516ef285f3ee
#
_entry.id   3ddceb80ae02beddef10516ef285f3ee
#
_cell.length_a   1.000
_cell.length_b   1.000
_cell.length_c   1.000
_cell.angle_alpha   90.00
_cell.angle_beta   90.00
_cell.angle_gamma   90.00
#
_symmetry.space_group_name_H-M   'P 1'
#
loop_
_entity.id
_entity.type
_entity.pdbx_description
1 polymer ?
#
loop_
_entity_poly.entity_id
_entity_poly.type
_entity_poly.pdbx_seq_one_letter_code
_entity_poly.pdbx_strand_id
1 'polypeptide(L)'
;TSGRLSSSGKFNAQQIPRDNPIIKGCIKAPPGYKIVSQDLATAEMYYAAVLSADKNLQAVFTSGGDFHSTIAHMVFNLPCKVEDVKELYSAERQSAKAISFGILYGSGAKKVAETVSKAAGIEYPLEQAQEDINAYFTKFSKLKKWLKDRKEFIEANGYTYSFFGRKRRLPNVFSSDKGIASHEVRSGINAEVQSLASDVNLFGAIATANEVKFKKLDAKIFMLVHDSIVALVADKDVEEYCEILKRNTQKNLGCSIQGCPIGVDQEIGEDYAFGKFEKVYTLEGDKLSRIPSRE
;
A
#
# COMPACT_ATOMS: atom_id res chain seq x y z
N THR A 1 13.59 -9.90 8.55
CA THR A 1 12.92 -8.64 8.21
C THR A 1 12.65 -8.56 6.71
N SER A 2 11.63 -7.82 6.30
CA SER A 2 11.27 -7.63 4.87
C SER A 2 12.21 -6.67 4.13
N GLY A 3 13.17 -6.04 4.81
CA GLY A 3 13.98 -4.96 4.25
C GLY A 3 13.32 -3.58 4.32
N ARG A 4 12.09 -3.50 4.84
CA ARG A 4 11.48 -2.20 5.17
C ARG A 4 12.34 -1.46 6.20
N LEU A 5 12.43 -0.15 6.02
CA LEU A 5 13.04 0.73 7.01
C LEU A 5 12.23 0.67 8.32
N SER A 6 12.92 0.79 9.43
CA SER A 6 12.29 0.95 10.73
C SER A 6 12.77 2.26 11.36
N SER A 7 11.87 2.94 12.04
CA SER A 7 12.19 4.14 12.81
C SER A 7 12.16 3.81 14.29
N SER A 8 13.11 4.35 15.05
CA SER A 8 13.21 4.18 16.50
C SER A 8 13.66 5.48 17.16
N GLY A 9 13.50 5.60 18.48
CA GLY A 9 13.90 6.76 19.25
C GLY A 9 12.71 7.54 19.81
N LYS A 10 12.99 8.73 20.36
CA LYS A 10 11.97 9.57 21.01
C LYS A 10 10.88 10.05 20.04
N PHE A 11 11.24 10.27 18.77
CA PHE A 11 10.31 10.63 17.71
C PHE A 11 10.37 9.55 16.63
N ASN A 12 9.27 8.80 16.47
CA ASN A 12 9.14 7.77 15.45
C ASN A 12 8.15 8.25 14.37
N ALA A 13 8.68 8.71 13.24
CA ALA A 13 7.88 9.23 12.13
C ALA A 13 6.89 8.18 11.56
N GLN A 14 7.21 6.88 11.65
CA GLN A 14 6.33 5.81 11.19
C GLN A 14 5.17 5.52 12.14
N GLN A 15 5.17 6.08 13.35
CA GLN A 15 4.09 5.97 14.34
C GLN A 15 3.21 7.22 14.41
N ILE A 16 3.42 8.21 13.56
CA ILE A 16 2.51 9.36 13.44
C ILE A 16 1.13 8.82 13.07
N PRO A 17 0.08 9.11 13.89
CA PRO A 17 -1.26 8.59 13.64
C PRO A 17 -1.77 8.99 12.25
N ARG A 18 -2.17 7.98 11.45
CA ARG A 18 -2.57 8.20 10.07
C ARG A 18 -3.79 9.12 9.96
N ASP A 19 -4.74 8.94 10.88
CA ASP A 19 -6.04 9.60 10.85
C ASP A 19 -6.13 10.78 11.85
N ASN A 20 -4.97 11.32 12.28
CA ASN A 20 -4.92 12.48 13.15
C ASN A 20 -4.31 13.68 12.42
N PRO A 21 -5.15 14.53 11.78
CA PRO A 21 -4.67 15.69 11.03
C PRO A 21 -4.04 16.75 11.92
N ILE A 22 -4.38 16.83 13.22
CA ILE A 22 -3.80 17.77 14.17
C ILE A 22 -2.31 17.49 14.34
N ILE A 23 -1.94 16.23 14.63
CA ILE A 23 -0.55 15.85 14.82
C ILE A 23 0.23 16.01 13.51
N LYS A 24 -0.36 15.58 12.39
CA LYS A 24 0.27 15.76 11.06
C LYS A 24 0.47 17.25 10.73
N GLY A 25 -0.51 18.10 11.01
CA GLY A 25 -0.46 19.53 10.78
C GLY A 25 0.60 20.29 11.62
N CYS A 26 1.18 19.65 12.65
CA CYS A 26 2.32 20.20 13.36
C CYS A 26 3.63 20.16 12.56
N ILE A 27 3.71 19.31 11.53
CA ILE A 27 4.86 19.23 10.62
C ILE A 27 4.58 20.19 9.47
N LYS A 28 5.20 21.39 9.51
CA LYS A 28 4.95 22.47 8.56
C LYS A 28 6.16 22.77 7.70
N ALA A 29 5.92 23.17 6.47
CA ALA A 29 6.92 23.78 5.62
C ALA A 29 7.20 25.23 6.09
N PRO A 30 8.45 25.70 6.04
CA PRO A 30 8.75 27.11 6.21
C PRO A 30 8.19 27.93 5.03
N PRO A 31 8.05 29.26 5.18
CA PRO A 31 7.64 30.14 4.07
C PRO A 31 8.53 29.94 2.82
N GLY A 32 7.92 29.84 1.64
CA GLY A 32 8.60 29.60 0.38
C GLY A 32 8.88 28.13 0.07
N TYR A 33 8.34 27.20 0.88
CA TYR A 33 8.46 25.76 0.68
C TYR A 33 7.13 25.05 0.79
N LYS A 34 7.07 23.84 0.22
CA LYS A 34 5.96 22.89 0.38
C LYS A 34 6.48 21.54 0.89
N ILE A 35 5.60 20.81 1.57
CA ILE A 35 5.77 19.40 1.82
C ILE A 35 5.18 18.64 0.63
N VAL A 36 5.98 17.76 0.04
CA VAL A 36 5.54 16.83 -1.01
C VAL A 36 5.63 15.43 -0.43
N SER A 37 4.53 14.68 -0.50
CA SER A 37 4.48 13.27 -0.15
C SER A 37 4.08 12.46 -1.36
N GLN A 38 4.77 11.36 -1.64
CA GLN A 38 4.39 10.41 -2.66
C GLN A 38 4.26 9.01 -2.08
N ASP A 39 3.10 8.40 -2.29
CA ASP A 39 2.80 7.01 -1.94
C ASP A 39 2.72 6.12 -3.18
N LEU A 40 3.06 4.83 -3.01
CA LEU A 40 2.80 3.82 -4.04
C LEU A 40 1.33 3.38 -3.99
N ALA A 41 0.63 3.50 -5.11
CA ALA A 41 -0.77 3.10 -5.21
C ALA A 41 -0.90 1.56 -5.27
N THR A 42 -1.60 0.97 -4.29
CA THR A 42 -1.94 -0.47 -4.27
C THR A 42 -0.73 -1.39 -4.46
N ALA A 43 0.44 -1.00 -3.90
CA ALA A 43 1.74 -1.61 -4.16
C ALA A 43 1.78 -3.12 -3.92
N GLU A 44 1.18 -3.62 -2.83
CA GLU A 44 1.23 -5.05 -2.51
C GLU A 44 0.53 -5.89 -3.58
N MET A 45 -0.62 -5.47 -4.07
CA MET A 45 -1.33 -6.19 -5.13
C MET A 45 -0.68 -6.04 -6.50
N TYR A 46 -0.08 -4.88 -6.78
CA TYR A 46 0.70 -4.67 -8.00
C TYR A 46 1.88 -5.65 -8.08
N TYR A 47 2.67 -5.73 -7.01
CA TYR A 47 3.81 -6.65 -6.98
C TYR A 47 3.41 -8.10 -6.85
N ALA A 48 2.28 -8.44 -6.23
CA ALA A 48 1.71 -9.78 -6.30
C ALA A 48 1.34 -10.17 -7.75
N ALA A 49 0.79 -9.24 -8.54
CA ALA A 49 0.50 -9.45 -9.95
C ALA A 49 1.77 -9.65 -10.80
N VAL A 50 2.85 -8.93 -10.46
CA VAL A 50 4.17 -9.09 -11.11
C VAL A 50 4.76 -10.45 -10.76
N LEU A 51 4.88 -10.78 -9.47
CA LEU A 51 5.53 -12.00 -8.98
C LEU A 51 4.80 -13.29 -9.38
N SER A 52 3.46 -13.26 -9.39
CA SER A 52 2.65 -14.40 -9.83
C SER A 52 2.55 -14.52 -11.36
N ALA A 53 2.90 -13.48 -12.10
CA ALA A 53 2.69 -13.36 -13.54
C ALA A 53 1.24 -13.66 -13.97
N ASP A 54 0.26 -13.35 -13.09
CA ASP A 54 -1.16 -13.55 -13.37
C ASP A 54 -1.68 -12.45 -14.31
N LYS A 55 -2.00 -12.86 -15.55
CA LYS A 55 -2.42 -11.92 -16.60
C LYS A 55 -3.77 -11.24 -16.29
N ASN A 56 -4.68 -11.96 -15.63
CA ASN A 56 -5.97 -11.39 -15.25
C ASN A 56 -5.78 -10.33 -14.16
N LEU A 57 -4.91 -10.60 -13.18
CA LEU A 57 -4.60 -9.61 -12.14
C LEU A 57 -3.80 -8.42 -12.69
N GLN A 58 -2.88 -8.65 -13.64
CA GLN A 58 -2.19 -7.57 -14.36
C GLN A 58 -3.18 -6.70 -15.15
N ALA A 59 -4.20 -7.32 -15.78
CA ALA A 59 -5.23 -6.62 -16.54
C ALA A 59 -6.05 -5.65 -15.67
N VAL A 60 -6.23 -5.92 -14.38
CA VAL A 60 -6.88 -4.98 -13.45
C VAL A 60 -6.15 -3.64 -13.41
N PHE A 61 -4.81 -3.66 -13.42
CA PHE A 61 -4.00 -2.44 -13.39
C PHE A 61 -3.97 -1.70 -14.74
N THR A 62 -4.05 -2.45 -15.84
CA THR A 62 -4.02 -1.84 -17.19
C THR A 62 -5.38 -1.33 -17.64
N SER A 63 -6.49 -1.67 -16.94
CA SER A 63 -7.85 -1.21 -17.28
C SER A 63 -8.10 0.27 -16.95
N GLY A 64 -7.31 0.86 -16.06
CA GLY A 64 -7.41 2.28 -15.67
C GLY A 64 -8.57 2.63 -14.72
N GLY A 65 -9.36 1.64 -14.27
CA GLY A 65 -10.46 1.84 -13.33
C GLY A 65 -10.03 1.76 -11.85
N ASP A 66 -10.99 1.98 -10.93
CA ASP A 66 -10.79 1.72 -9.51
C ASP A 66 -10.46 0.25 -9.29
N PHE A 67 -9.31 -0.01 -8.66
CA PHE A 67 -8.76 -1.35 -8.51
C PHE A 67 -9.76 -2.34 -7.88
N HIS A 68 -10.41 -1.95 -6.79
CA HIS A 68 -11.34 -2.85 -6.08
C HIS A 68 -12.66 -3.02 -6.81
N SER A 69 -13.15 -1.98 -7.49
CA SER A 69 -14.32 -2.06 -8.35
C SER A 69 -14.07 -2.97 -9.55
N THR A 70 -12.90 -2.86 -10.16
CA THR A 70 -12.50 -3.71 -11.28
C THR A 70 -12.41 -5.18 -10.87
N ILE A 71 -11.81 -5.47 -9.70
CA ILE A 71 -11.77 -6.84 -9.17
C ILE A 71 -13.17 -7.37 -8.89
N ALA A 72 -14.02 -6.60 -8.21
CA ALA A 72 -15.39 -7.03 -7.90
C ALA A 72 -16.17 -7.32 -9.19
N HIS A 73 -16.09 -6.43 -10.16
CA HIS A 73 -16.73 -6.60 -11.47
C HIS A 73 -16.26 -7.89 -12.17
N MET A 74 -14.94 -8.15 -12.17
CA MET A 74 -14.35 -9.31 -12.83
C MET A 74 -14.64 -10.64 -12.10
N VAL A 75 -14.63 -10.63 -10.77
CA VAL A 75 -14.78 -11.84 -9.93
C VAL A 75 -16.24 -12.27 -9.84
N PHE A 76 -17.12 -11.30 -9.65
CA PHE A 76 -18.56 -11.56 -9.44
C PHE A 76 -19.38 -11.41 -10.71
N ASN A 77 -18.76 -11.11 -11.86
CA ASN A 77 -19.41 -10.92 -13.16
C ASN A 77 -20.60 -9.93 -13.07
N LEU A 78 -20.36 -8.77 -12.46
CA LEU A 78 -21.41 -7.80 -12.18
C LEU A 78 -21.99 -7.20 -13.49
N PRO A 79 -23.33 -7.08 -13.63
CA PRO A 79 -23.99 -6.60 -14.84
C PRO A 79 -24.05 -5.07 -14.91
N CYS A 80 -22.98 -4.37 -14.62
CA CYS A 80 -22.87 -2.91 -14.63
C CYS A 80 -21.52 -2.47 -15.19
N LYS A 81 -21.28 -1.17 -15.34
CA LYS A 81 -19.94 -0.65 -15.62
C LYS A 81 -19.09 -0.63 -14.36
N VAL A 82 -17.76 -0.67 -14.51
CA VAL A 82 -16.82 -0.66 -13.36
C VAL A 82 -16.98 0.59 -12.49
N GLU A 83 -17.30 1.73 -13.12
CA GLU A 83 -17.52 3.02 -12.45
C GLU A 83 -18.70 2.97 -11.47
N ASP A 84 -19.73 2.18 -11.82
CA ASP A 84 -20.99 2.08 -11.06
C ASP A 84 -20.90 1.09 -9.89
N VAL A 85 -19.87 0.22 -9.87
CA VAL A 85 -19.71 -0.84 -8.83
C VAL A 85 -19.67 -0.27 -7.43
N LYS A 86 -19.00 0.87 -7.23
CA LYS A 86 -18.86 1.49 -5.91
C LYS A 86 -20.22 1.89 -5.32
N GLU A 87 -21.17 2.29 -6.15
CA GLU A 87 -22.48 2.74 -5.75
C GLU A 87 -23.48 1.58 -5.69
N LEU A 88 -23.55 0.76 -6.74
CA LEU A 88 -24.56 -0.29 -6.90
C LEU A 88 -24.23 -1.60 -6.21
N TYR A 89 -22.94 -1.92 -6.03
CA TYR A 89 -22.44 -3.22 -5.55
C TYR A 89 -21.39 -3.03 -4.42
N SER A 90 -21.76 -2.25 -3.44
CA SER A 90 -20.85 -1.87 -2.33
C SER A 90 -20.37 -3.08 -1.52
N ALA A 91 -21.23 -4.08 -1.28
CA ALA A 91 -20.88 -5.29 -0.53
C ALA A 91 -19.86 -6.15 -1.28
N GLU A 92 -20.07 -6.39 -2.56
CA GLU A 92 -19.17 -7.15 -3.43
C GLU A 92 -17.82 -6.43 -3.57
N ARG A 93 -17.83 -5.11 -3.69
CA ARG A 93 -16.61 -4.31 -3.70
C ARG A 93 -15.85 -4.40 -2.37
N GLN A 94 -16.54 -4.40 -1.24
CA GLN A 94 -15.92 -4.59 0.07
C GLN A 94 -15.39 -6.03 0.25
N SER A 95 -16.10 -7.04 -0.28
CA SER A 95 -15.62 -8.42 -0.31
C SER A 95 -14.34 -8.52 -1.16
N ALA A 96 -14.34 -8.01 -2.38
CA ALA A 96 -13.16 -7.96 -3.25
C ALA A 96 -11.97 -7.26 -2.57
N LYS A 97 -12.22 -6.15 -1.86
CA LYS A 97 -11.21 -5.42 -1.10
C LYS A 97 -10.67 -6.25 0.06
N ALA A 98 -11.54 -6.86 0.86
CA ALA A 98 -11.16 -7.68 2.01
C ALA A 98 -10.33 -8.90 1.58
N ILE A 99 -10.72 -9.55 0.48
CA ILE A 99 -9.99 -10.68 -0.10
C ILE A 99 -8.63 -10.21 -0.60
N SER A 100 -8.57 -9.17 -1.42
CA SER A 100 -7.32 -8.68 -2.02
C SER A 100 -6.28 -8.30 -0.96
N PHE A 101 -6.69 -7.61 0.10
CA PHE A 101 -5.78 -7.29 1.21
C PHE A 101 -5.47 -8.50 2.09
N GLY A 102 -6.46 -9.38 2.31
CA GLY A 102 -6.30 -10.51 3.21
C GLY A 102 -5.47 -11.65 2.63
N ILE A 103 -5.48 -11.83 1.32
CA ILE A 103 -4.95 -13.02 0.65
C ILE A 103 -3.46 -13.22 0.88
N LEU A 104 -2.68 -12.14 0.79
CA LEU A 104 -1.23 -12.15 1.01
C LEU A 104 -0.87 -12.41 2.48
N TYR A 105 -1.80 -12.13 3.39
CA TYR A 105 -1.68 -12.38 4.82
C TYR A 105 -2.31 -13.71 5.24
N GLY A 106 -2.82 -14.50 4.29
CA GLY A 106 -3.43 -15.80 4.53
C GLY A 106 -4.76 -15.73 5.28
N SER A 107 -5.54 -14.67 5.06
CA SER A 107 -6.89 -14.56 5.61
C SER A 107 -7.80 -15.62 5.02
N GLY A 108 -8.51 -16.36 5.90
CA GLY A 108 -9.58 -17.28 5.48
C GLY A 108 -10.96 -16.61 5.48
N ALA A 109 -11.98 -17.39 5.10
CA ALA A 109 -13.36 -16.94 4.96
C ALA A 109 -13.91 -16.21 6.20
N LYS A 110 -13.61 -16.71 7.41
CA LYS A 110 -14.03 -16.07 8.68
C LYS A 110 -13.53 -14.62 8.76
N LYS A 111 -12.26 -14.37 8.44
CA LYS A 111 -11.70 -13.01 8.51
C LYS A 111 -12.23 -12.11 7.42
N VAL A 112 -12.50 -12.63 6.23
CA VAL A 112 -13.14 -11.91 5.12
C VAL A 112 -14.57 -11.52 5.55
N ALA A 113 -15.37 -12.46 6.05
CA ALA A 113 -16.74 -12.22 6.53
C ALA A 113 -16.77 -11.12 7.61
N GLU A 114 -15.92 -11.22 8.65
CA GLU A 114 -15.80 -10.20 9.70
C GLU A 114 -15.45 -8.81 9.14
N THR A 115 -14.53 -8.76 8.17
CA THR A 115 -14.07 -7.50 7.59
C THR A 115 -15.16 -6.85 6.74
N VAL A 116 -15.87 -7.64 5.93
CA VAL A 116 -16.99 -7.16 5.11
C VAL A 116 -18.14 -6.71 5.99
N SER A 117 -18.51 -7.51 6.99
CA SER A 117 -19.59 -7.18 7.95
C SER A 117 -19.34 -5.84 8.63
N LYS A 118 -18.11 -5.65 9.12
CA LYS A 118 -17.71 -4.38 9.76
C LYS A 118 -17.73 -3.19 8.80
N ALA A 119 -17.29 -3.40 7.56
CA ALA A 119 -17.17 -2.31 6.59
C ALA A 119 -18.52 -1.92 5.97
N ALA A 120 -19.40 -2.90 5.74
CA ALA A 120 -20.72 -2.70 5.12
C ALA A 120 -21.84 -2.48 6.14
N GLY A 121 -21.60 -2.75 7.43
CA GLY A 121 -22.62 -2.65 8.50
C GLY A 121 -23.71 -3.71 8.41
N ILE A 122 -23.43 -4.86 7.75
CA ILE A 122 -24.36 -5.97 7.53
C ILE A 122 -23.74 -7.27 8.05
N GLU A 123 -24.56 -8.27 8.34
CA GLU A 123 -24.07 -9.62 8.59
C GLU A 123 -23.68 -10.25 7.24
N TYR A 124 -22.39 -10.62 7.08
CA TYR A 124 -21.89 -11.27 5.88
C TYR A 124 -21.63 -12.76 6.16
N PRO A 125 -22.37 -13.68 5.48
CA PRO A 125 -22.29 -15.11 5.78
C PRO A 125 -20.90 -15.70 5.51
N LEU A 126 -20.51 -16.68 6.32
CA LEU A 126 -19.23 -17.38 6.17
C LEU A 126 -19.15 -18.15 4.85
N GLU A 127 -20.24 -18.77 4.45
CA GLU A 127 -20.39 -19.52 3.20
C GLU A 127 -20.18 -18.59 2.01
N GLN A 128 -20.79 -17.41 2.01
CA GLN A 128 -20.63 -16.41 0.97
C GLN A 128 -19.17 -15.94 0.88
N ALA A 129 -18.54 -15.68 2.00
CA ALA A 129 -17.12 -15.29 2.02
C ALA A 129 -16.21 -16.40 1.44
N GLN A 130 -16.55 -17.68 1.66
CA GLN A 130 -15.82 -18.80 1.08
C GLN A 130 -16.04 -18.91 -0.43
N GLU A 131 -17.27 -18.73 -0.90
CA GLU A 131 -17.60 -18.69 -2.32
C GLU A 131 -16.87 -17.56 -3.04
N ASP A 132 -16.83 -16.36 -2.44
CA ASP A 132 -16.12 -15.21 -2.96
C ASP A 132 -14.60 -15.48 -3.10
N ILE A 133 -13.99 -16.10 -2.09
CA ILE A 133 -12.57 -16.50 -2.16
C ILE A 133 -12.35 -17.51 -3.28
N ASN A 134 -13.26 -18.46 -3.46
CA ASN A 134 -13.17 -19.45 -4.52
C ASN A 134 -13.29 -18.78 -5.91
N ALA A 135 -14.25 -17.88 -6.07
CA ALA A 135 -14.42 -17.09 -7.31
C ALA A 135 -13.17 -16.25 -7.61
N TYR A 136 -12.63 -15.58 -6.59
CA TYR A 136 -11.40 -14.80 -6.68
C TYR A 136 -10.24 -15.67 -7.21
N PHE A 137 -10.00 -16.82 -6.61
CA PHE A 137 -8.92 -17.72 -7.04
C PHE A 137 -9.19 -18.47 -8.34
N THR A 138 -10.44 -18.61 -8.73
CA THR A 138 -10.78 -19.11 -10.07
C THR A 138 -10.38 -18.09 -11.13
N LYS A 139 -10.63 -16.81 -10.87
CA LYS A 139 -10.24 -15.71 -11.75
C LYS A 139 -8.73 -15.49 -11.80
N PHE A 140 -8.08 -15.53 -10.63
CA PHE A 140 -6.64 -15.30 -10.47
C PHE A 140 -5.89 -16.60 -10.14
N SER A 141 -5.98 -17.56 -11.04
CA SER A 141 -5.47 -18.93 -10.85
C SER A 141 -3.94 -19.01 -10.75
N LYS A 142 -3.21 -18.12 -11.44
CA LYS A 142 -1.74 -18.08 -11.34
C LYS A 142 -1.28 -17.46 -10.01
N LEU A 143 -2.03 -16.49 -9.48
CA LEU A 143 -1.78 -15.99 -8.12
C LEU A 143 -1.97 -17.10 -7.09
N LYS A 144 -3.07 -17.89 -7.19
CA LYS A 144 -3.30 -19.06 -6.33
C LYS A 144 -2.14 -20.05 -6.38
N LYS A 145 -1.69 -20.36 -7.60
CA LYS A 145 -0.56 -21.29 -7.81
C LYS A 145 0.72 -20.72 -7.18
N TRP A 146 1.02 -19.46 -7.43
CA TRP A 146 2.21 -18.80 -6.88
C TRP A 146 2.21 -18.82 -5.34
N LEU A 147 1.09 -18.51 -4.70
CA LEU A 147 0.95 -18.58 -3.24
C LEU A 147 1.21 -20.00 -2.71
N LYS A 148 0.68 -21.02 -3.40
CA LYS A 148 0.91 -22.41 -3.06
C LYS A 148 2.38 -22.81 -3.21
N ASP A 149 2.99 -22.50 -4.35
CA ASP A 149 4.39 -22.80 -4.64
C ASP A 149 5.34 -22.14 -3.62
N ARG A 150 5.05 -20.87 -3.23
CA ARG A 150 5.83 -20.15 -2.20
C ARG A 150 5.68 -20.79 -0.83
N LYS A 151 4.46 -21.18 -0.46
CA LYS A 151 4.20 -21.90 0.78
C LYS A 151 5.03 -23.18 0.85
N GLU A 152 4.92 -24.03 -0.15
CA GLU A 152 5.66 -25.31 -0.22
C GLU A 152 7.18 -25.09 -0.17
N PHE A 153 7.70 -24.11 -0.90
CA PHE A 153 9.12 -23.76 -0.87
C PHE A 153 9.58 -23.34 0.52
N ILE A 154 8.83 -22.47 1.20
CA ILE A 154 9.17 -21.95 2.54
C ILE A 154 9.10 -23.08 3.58
N GLU A 155 8.06 -23.94 3.53
CA GLU A 155 7.90 -25.08 4.43
C GLU A 155 9.05 -26.08 4.29
N ALA A 156 9.53 -26.31 3.07
CA ALA A 156 10.63 -27.24 2.82
C ALA A 156 12.00 -26.68 3.20
N ASN A 157 12.23 -25.37 3.09
CA ASN A 157 13.56 -24.78 3.14
C ASN A 157 13.82 -23.89 4.37
N GLY A 158 12.79 -23.35 5.04
CA GLY A 158 12.93 -22.44 6.17
C GLY A 158 13.50 -21.07 5.80
N TYR A 159 13.36 -20.63 4.55
CA TYR A 159 13.74 -19.29 4.09
C TYR A 159 13.00 -18.91 2.82
N THR A 160 13.09 -17.62 2.47
CA THR A 160 12.69 -17.10 1.17
C THR A 160 13.68 -16.04 0.67
N TYR A 161 13.50 -15.56 -0.57
CA TYR A 161 14.29 -14.49 -1.15
C TYR A 161 13.41 -13.32 -1.56
N SER A 162 13.89 -12.08 -1.37
CA SER A 162 13.34 -10.93 -2.06
C SER A 162 13.64 -11.02 -3.57
N PHE A 163 12.91 -10.25 -4.37
CA PHE A 163 13.14 -10.16 -5.81
C PHE A 163 14.61 -9.81 -6.17
N PHE A 164 15.23 -8.96 -5.36
CA PHE A 164 16.64 -8.55 -5.54
C PHE A 164 17.64 -9.45 -4.78
N GLY A 165 17.26 -10.67 -4.42
CA GLY A 165 18.16 -11.71 -3.92
C GLY A 165 18.48 -11.66 -2.41
N ARG A 166 17.82 -10.78 -1.63
CA ARG A 166 18.04 -10.76 -0.17
C ARG A 166 17.38 -11.96 0.49
N LYS A 167 18.16 -12.80 1.17
CA LYS A 167 17.67 -13.98 1.87
C LYS A 167 17.02 -13.61 3.21
N ARG A 168 15.78 -14.07 3.42
CA ARG A 168 15.08 -14.04 4.71
C ARG A 168 14.99 -15.44 5.31
N ARG A 169 15.58 -15.66 6.47
CA ARG A 169 15.49 -16.91 7.23
C ARG A 169 14.19 -16.93 8.03
N LEU A 170 13.56 -18.11 8.11
CA LEU A 170 12.26 -18.35 8.71
C LEU A 170 12.34 -19.62 9.60
N PRO A 171 13.13 -19.61 10.67
CA PRO A 171 13.44 -20.81 11.45
C PRO A 171 12.19 -21.41 12.13
N ASN A 172 11.21 -20.59 12.45
CA ASN A 172 9.98 -21.03 13.13
C ASN A 172 9.03 -21.84 12.23
N VAL A 173 9.32 -21.96 10.93
CA VAL A 173 8.57 -22.85 10.02
C VAL A 173 8.63 -24.31 10.50
N PHE A 174 9.70 -24.69 11.18
CA PHE A 174 9.92 -26.04 11.72
C PHE A 174 9.42 -26.20 13.17
N SER A 175 8.67 -25.24 13.70
CA SER A 175 8.09 -25.32 15.04
C SER A 175 7.08 -26.47 15.13
N SER A 176 7.07 -27.17 16.27
CA SER A 176 6.02 -28.15 16.61
C SER A 176 4.65 -27.50 16.81
N ASP A 177 4.61 -26.21 17.15
CA ASP A 177 3.37 -25.41 17.19
C ASP A 177 2.96 -25.03 15.76
N LYS A 178 1.87 -25.63 15.29
CA LYS A 178 1.32 -25.39 13.94
C LYS A 178 0.89 -23.93 13.72
N GLY A 179 0.48 -23.22 14.78
CA GLY A 179 0.11 -21.81 14.72
C GLY A 179 1.32 -20.94 14.42
N ILE A 180 2.44 -21.17 15.13
CA ILE A 180 3.72 -20.48 14.93
C ILE A 180 4.28 -20.79 13.54
N ALA A 181 4.32 -22.07 13.15
CA ALA A 181 4.81 -22.48 11.83
C ALA A 181 4.00 -21.83 10.70
N SER A 182 2.68 -21.88 10.77
CA SER A 182 1.78 -21.27 9.77
C SER A 182 1.92 -19.74 9.71
N HIS A 183 2.10 -19.06 10.86
CA HIS A 183 2.35 -17.63 10.91
C HIS A 183 3.65 -17.26 10.21
N GLU A 184 4.72 -18.03 10.47
CA GLU A 184 6.03 -17.79 9.86
C GLU A 184 5.99 -17.96 8.33
N VAL A 185 5.28 -18.98 7.83
CA VAL A 185 5.08 -19.20 6.39
C VAL A 185 4.39 -18.00 5.75
N ARG A 186 3.27 -17.54 6.32
CA ARG A 186 2.55 -16.34 5.83
C ARG A 186 3.44 -15.11 5.84
N SER A 187 4.20 -14.93 6.93
CA SER A 187 5.16 -13.83 7.05
C SER A 187 6.26 -13.90 5.97
N GLY A 188 6.67 -15.11 5.57
CA GLY A 188 7.62 -15.33 4.49
C GLY A 188 7.07 -14.93 3.12
N ILE A 189 5.88 -15.39 2.77
CA ILE A 189 5.22 -15.04 1.50
C ILE A 189 5.01 -13.52 1.40
N ASN A 190 4.47 -12.92 2.46
CA ASN A 190 4.24 -11.48 2.49
C ASN A 190 5.54 -10.67 2.38
N ALA A 191 6.64 -11.20 2.94
CA ALA A 191 7.93 -10.53 2.83
C ALA A 191 8.46 -10.43 1.40
N GLU A 192 8.15 -11.36 0.51
CA GLU A 192 8.55 -11.26 -0.91
C GLU A 192 7.90 -10.04 -1.57
N VAL A 193 6.61 -9.83 -1.33
CA VAL A 193 5.87 -8.70 -1.89
C VAL A 193 6.28 -7.38 -1.23
N GLN A 194 6.30 -7.34 0.11
CA GLN A 194 6.64 -6.13 0.84
C GLN A 194 8.09 -5.67 0.62
N SER A 195 9.03 -6.61 0.51
CA SER A 195 10.41 -6.24 0.22
C SER A 195 10.56 -5.64 -1.17
N LEU A 196 9.83 -6.16 -2.16
CA LEU A 196 9.87 -5.61 -3.52
C LEU A 196 9.32 -4.18 -3.54
N ALA A 197 8.16 -3.93 -2.92
CA ALA A 197 7.59 -2.59 -2.81
C ALA A 197 8.57 -1.62 -2.11
N SER A 198 9.15 -2.04 -0.99
CA SER A 198 10.10 -1.23 -0.25
C SER A 198 11.39 -0.95 -1.03
N ASP A 199 11.94 -1.95 -1.71
CA ASP A 199 13.17 -1.80 -2.49
C ASP A 199 12.97 -0.84 -3.66
N VAL A 200 11.86 -0.95 -4.41
CA VAL A 200 11.53 -0.03 -5.51
C VAL A 200 11.35 1.40 -5.00
N ASN A 201 10.64 1.58 -3.88
CA ASN A 201 10.47 2.90 -3.27
C ASN A 201 11.81 3.52 -2.84
N LEU A 202 12.71 2.73 -2.24
CA LEU A 202 14.04 3.18 -1.84
C LEU A 202 14.93 3.52 -3.04
N PHE A 203 14.91 2.71 -4.09
CA PHE A 203 15.64 3.02 -5.33
C PHE A 203 15.13 4.30 -5.98
N GLY A 204 13.80 4.51 -5.98
CA GLY A 204 13.18 5.75 -6.43
C GLY A 204 13.65 6.97 -5.61
N ALA A 205 13.65 6.85 -4.28
CA ALA A 205 14.10 7.91 -3.38
C ALA A 205 15.59 8.25 -3.59
N ILE A 206 16.47 7.23 -3.70
CA ILE A 206 17.91 7.42 -3.94
C ILE A 206 18.17 8.07 -5.30
N ALA A 207 17.52 7.59 -6.36
CA ALA A 207 17.64 8.14 -7.69
C ALA A 207 17.18 9.61 -7.72
N THR A 208 16.05 9.90 -7.06
CA THR A 208 15.53 11.27 -6.93
C THR A 208 16.48 12.18 -6.17
N ALA A 209 17.02 11.75 -5.03
CA ALA A 209 17.99 12.54 -4.26
C ALA A 209 19.26 12.88 -5.08
N ASN A 210 19.74 11.92 -5.86
CA ASN A 210 20.90 12.13 -6.76
C ASN A 210 20.58 13.12 -7.89
N GLU A 211 19.41 13.02 -8.50
CA GLU A 211 18.99 13.90 -9.60
C GLU A 211 18.72 15.31 -9.11
N VAL A 212 18.06 15.47 -7.95
CA VAL A 212 17.86 16.76 -7.27
C VAL A 212 19.19 17.45 -7.02
N LYS A 213 20.19 16.71 -6.51
CA LYS A 213 21.55 17.24 -6.30
C LYS A 213 22.21 17.65 -7.60
N PHE A 214 22.10 16.84 -8.64
CA PHE A 214 22.69 17.13 -9.96
C PHE A 214 22.08 18.38 -10.59
N LYS A 215 20.75 18.52 -10.54
CA LYS A 215 20.00 19.67 -11.07
C LYS A 215 20.05 20.90 -10.16
N LYS A 216 20.60 20.78 -8.96
CA LYS A 216 20.68 21.83 -7.95
C LYS A 216 19.29 22.38 -7.54
N LEU A 217 18.28 21.50 -7.50
CA LEU A 217 16.97 21.87 -6.97
C LEU A 217 17.05 22.03 -5.44
N ASP A 218 16.32 23.00 -4.94
CA ASP A 218 16.19 23.20 -3.49
C ASP A 218 15.07 22.29 -2.93
N ALA A 219 15.40 21.02 -2.85
CA ALA A 219 14.52 19.98 -2.38
C ALA A 219 15.29 18.96 -1.54
N LYS A 220 14.64 18.47 -0.46
CA LYS A 220 15.26 17.51 0.46
C LYS A 220 14.26 16.49 0.94
N ILE A 221 14.52 15.19 0.67
CA ILE A 221 13.80 14.09 1.31
C ILE A 221 14.17 14.09 2.80
N PHE A 222 13.18 14.15 3.69
CA PHE A 222 13.41 14.21 5.14
C PHE A 222 12.70 13.10 5.93
N MET A 223 11.69 12.44 5.32
CA MET A 223 11.05 11.27 5.92
C MET A 223 10.79 10.18 4.88
N LEU A 224 10.90 8.93 5.33
CA LEU A 224 10.44 7.74 4.62
C LEU A 224 9.49 7.01 5.57
N VAL A 225 8.19 7.07 5.27
CA VAL A 225 7.13 6.58 6.16
C VAL A 225 6.37 5.47 5.45
N HIS A 226 6.59 4.21 5.86
CA HIS A 226 6.05 3.03 5.17
C HIS A 226 6.45 3.01 3.68
N ASP A 227 5.49 3.26 2.81
CA ASP A 227 5.67 3.28 1.36
C ASP A 227 5.67 4.72 0.82
N SER A 228 5.68 5.75 1.73
CA SER A 228 5.72 7.18 1.38
C SER A 228 7.13 7.74 1.38
N ILE A 229 7.41 8.57 0.38
CA ILE A 229 8.60 9.44 0.30
C ILE A 229 8.14 10.87 0.56
N VAL A 230 8.64 11.49 1.64
CA VAL A 230 8.25 12.85 2.05
C VAL A 230 9.43 13.79 1.93
N ALA A 231 9.22 14.90 1.24
CA ALA A 231 10.25 15.89 0.99
C ALA A 231 9.77 17.32 1.32
N LEU A 232 10.73 18.17 1.68
CA LEU A 232 10.59 19.60 1.71
C LEU A 232 11.15 20.16 0.40
N VAL A 233 10.37 20.98 -0.30
CA VAL A 233 10.70 21.46 -1.65
C VAL A 233 10.39 22.95 -1.75
N ALA A 234 11.32 23.74 -2.28
CA ALA A 234 11.07 25.17 -2.54
C ALA A 234 9.94 25.34 -3.57
N ASP A 235 9.07 26.33 -3.38
CA ASP A 235 7.87 26.55 -4.21
C ASP A 235 8.17 26.53 -5.71
N LYS A 236 9.29 27.13 -6.14
CA LYS A 236 9.73 27.19 -7.54
C LYS A 236 10.11 25.83 -8.14
N ASP A 237 10.46 24.85 -7.31
CA ASP A 237 11.01 23.55 -7.71
C ASP A 237 10.00 22.40 -7.56
N VAL A 238 8.79 22.67 -7.05
CA VAL A 238 7.79 21.64 -6.70
C VAL A 238 7.39 20.80 -7.90
N GLU A 239 7.05 21.45 -9.02
CA GLU A 239 6.59 20.73 -10.22
C GLU A 239 7.68 19.78 -10.77
N GLU A 240 8.90 20.31 -10.94
CA GLU A 240 10.03 19.52 -11.43
C GLU A 240 10.40 18.40 -10.48
N TYR A 241 10.37 18.65 -9.16
CA TYR A 241 10.61 17.63 -8.14
C TYR A 241 9.58 16.49 -8.22
N CYS A 242 8.29 16.81 -8.32
CA CYS A 242 7.20 15.83 -8.43
C CYS A 242 7.37 14.94 -9.67
N GLU A 243 7.75 15.51 -10.80
CA GLU A 243 8.02 14.80 -12.04
C GLU A 243 9.22 13.84 -11.89
N ILE A 244 10.30 14.31 -11.30
CA ILE A 244 11.52 13.53 -11.04
C ILE A 244 11.19 12.36 -10.11
N LEU A 245 10.50 12.61 -9.00
CA LEU A 245 10.16 11.59 -8.02
C LEU A 245 9.27 10.52 -8.64
N LYS A 246 8.21 10.91 -9.35
CA LYS A 246 7.32 9.99 -10.07
C LYS A 246 8.10 9.11 -11.05
N ARG A 247 8.86 9.72 -11.95
CA ARG A 247 9.63 9.02 -12.98
C ARG A 247 10.63 8.03 -12.39
N ASN A 248 11.37 8.44 -11.35
CA ASN A 248 12.38 7.60 -10.73
C ASN A 248 11.75 6.42 -9.97
N THR A 249 10.59 6.62 -9.34
CA THR A 249 9.86 5.55 -8.66
C THR A 249 9.22 4.58 -9.65
N GLN A 250 8.75 5.08 -10.78
CA GLN A 250 8.12 4.28 -11.85
C GLN A 250 9.11 3.62 -12.81
N LYS A 251 10.40 3.82 -12.60
CA LYS A 251 11.44 3.21 -13.44
C LYS A 251 11.34 1.69 -13.41
N ASN A 252 11.32 1.09 -14.60
CA ASN A 252 11.30 -0.37 -14.68
C ASN A 252 12.65 -0.96 -14.24
N LEU A 253 12.64 -1.68 -13.14
CA LEU A 253 13.78 -2.41 -12.57
C LEU A 253 13.69 -3.93 -12.85
N GLY A 254 12.98 -4.33 -13.91
CA GLY A 254 12.69 -5.73 -14.23
C GLY A 254 11.47 -6.30 -13.49
N CYS A 255 10.75 -5.47 -12.74
CA CYS A 255 9.61 -5.86 -11.90
C CYS A 255 8.38 -4.97 -12.14
N SER A 256 8.10 -4.61 -13.37
CA SER A 256 6.93 -3.82 -13.75
C SER A 256 6.01 -4.59 -14.68
N ILE A 257 4.71 -4.31 -14.62
CA ILE A 257 3.74 -4.76 -15.60
C ILE A 257 4.03 -4.02 -16.92
N GLN A 258 4.09 -4.75 -18.01
CA GLN A 258 4.40 -4.18 -19.32
C GLN A 258 3.38 -3.10 -19.71
N GLY A 259 3.85 -1.90 -20.01
CA GLY A 259 3.01 -0.77 -20.38
C GLY A 259 2.23 -0.13 -19.23
N CYS A 260 2.39 -0.63 -18.00
CA CYS A 260 1.69 -0.12 -16.82
C CYS A 260 2.65 -0.05 -15.62
N PRO A 261 3.40 1.04 -15.44
CA PRO A 261 4.24 1.22 -14.26
C PRO A 261 3.36 1.30 -12.99
N ILE A 262 4.00 1.10 -11.84
CA ILE A 262 3.30 1.26 -10.54
C ILE A 262 2.65 2.63 -10.45
N GLY A 263 1.40 2.69 -9.99
CA GLY A 263 0.72 3.94 -9.71
C GLY A 263 1.37 4.66 -8.52
N VAL A 264 1.36 5.98 -8.56
CA VAL A 264 1.80 6.84 -7.45
C VAL A 264 0.77 7.91 -7.19
N ASP A 265 0.53 8.21 -5.92
CA ASP A 265 -0.30 9.31 -5.46
C ASP A 265 0.59 10.37 -4.82
N GLN A 266 0.47 11.63 -5.28
CA GLN A 266 1.23 12.75 -4.75
C GLN A 266 0.31 13.73 -4.02
N GLU A 267 0.69 14.12 -2.81
CA GLU A 267 0.04 15.16 -2.02
C GLU A 267 1.04 16.30 -1.81
N ILE A 268 0.58 17.54 -2.00
CA ILE A 268 1.38 18.77 -1.86
C ILE A 268 0.66 19.70 -0.91
N GLY A 269 1.37 20.26 0.08
CA GLY A 269 0.75 21.15 1.05
C GLY A 269 1.76 21.97 1.84
N GLU A 270 1.24 22.89 2.63
CA GLU A 270 2.04 23.71 3.58
C GLU A 270 2.34 22.93 4.86
N ASP A 271 1.61 21.84 5.10
CA ASP A 271 1.84 20.92 6.21
C ASP A 271 1.60 19.47 5.79
N TYR A 272 1.97 18.52 6.65
CA TYR A 272 1.87 17.08 6.38
C TYR A 272 0.42 16.55 6.47
N ALA A 273 -0.56 17.38 6.85
CA ALA A 273 -1.99 17.01 6.81
C ALA A 273 -2.63 17.24 5.43
N PHE A 274 -1.96 17.96 4.52
CA PHE A 274 -2.38 18.19 3.13
C PHE A 274 -3.83 18.70 2.98
N GLY A 275 -4.22 19.69 3.80
CA GLY A 275 -5.55 20.28 3.77
C GLY A 275 -6.66 19.39 4.37
N LYS A 276 -6.33 18.21 4.89
CA LYS A 276 -7.27 17.36 5.65
C LYS A 276 -7.50 17.86 7.06
N PHE A 277 -6.91 19.01 7.41
CA PHE A 277 -7.03 19.66 8.68
C PHE A 277 -8.13 20.72 8.62
N GLU A 278 -9.34 20.42 9.13
CA GLU A 278 -10.28 21.45 9.55
C GLU A 278 -9.76 22.05 10.87
N LYS A 279 -9.65 23.38 10.95
CA LYS A 279 -9.28 24.06 12.19
C LYS A 279 -10.37 23.81 13.23
N VAL A 280 -10.21 22.76 14.02
CA VAL A 280 -11.14 22.39 15.09
C VAL A 280 -10.83 23.17 16.36
N TYR A 281 -9.61 23.69 16.49
CA TYR A 281 -9.15 24.45 17.65
C TYR A 281 -8.44 25.74 17.26
N THR A 282 -8.62 26.76 18.04
CA THR A 282 -7.81 27.98 17.99
C THR A 282 -7.08 28.19 19.31
N LEU A 283 -5.92 28.81 19.25
CA LEU A 283 -5.16 29.22 20.43
C LEU A 283 -5.43 30.71 20.69
N GLU A 284 -6.07 31.00 21.82
CA GLU A 284 -6.23 32.37 22.33
C GLU A 284 -5.37 32.50 23.59
N GLY A 285 -4.23 33.22 23.45
CA GLY A 285 -3.19 33.20 24.46
C GLY A 285 -2.62 31.79 24.68
N ASP A 286 -2.58 31.30 25.92
CA ASP A 286 -2.14 29.95 26.27
C ASP A 286 -3.29 28.93 26.37
N LYS A 287 -4.52 29.31 26.00
CA LYS A 287 -5.69 28.43 26.08
C LYS A 287 -6.08 27.89 24.70
N LEU A 288 -6.11 26.58 24.58
CA LEU A 288 -6.66 25.90 23.42
C LEU A 288 -8.18 25.85 23.51
N SER A 289 -8.90 26.51 22.60
CA SER A 289 -10.35 26.49 22.54
C SER A 289 -10.84 25.86 21.25
N ARG A 290 -11.93 25.07 21.34
CA ARG A 290 -12.54 24.44 20.16
C ARG A 290 -13.29 25.50 19.35
N ILE A 291 -13.04 25.55 18.04
CA ILE A 291 -13.81 26.38 17.12
C ILE A 291 -15.20 25.75 16.98
N PRO A 292 -16.31 26.50 17.17
CA PRO A 292 -17.64 26.01 16.93
C PRO A 292 -17.77 25.48 15.51
N SER A 293 -18.34 24.26 15.35
CA SER A 293 -18.70 23.74 14.03
C SER A 293 -19.67 24.72 13.37
N ARG A 294 -19.39 25.13 12.15
CA ARG A 294 -20.40 25.80 11.32
C ARG A 294 -21.45 24.74 10.98
N GLU A 295 -22.67 24.91 11.51
CA GLU A 295 -23.84 24.17 11.07
C GLU A 295 -24.19 24.53 9.61
#